data_6c305281e73ca3669b2bcfc7e8dccbae
#
_entry.id   6c305281e73ca3669b2bcfc7e8dccbae
#
_cell.length_a   1.000
_cell.length_b   1.000
_cell.length_c   1.000
_cell.angle_alpha   90.00
_cell.angle_beta   90.00
_cell.angle_gamma   90.00
#
_symmetry.space_group_name_H-M   'P 1'
#
loop_
_entity.id
_entity.type
_entity.pdbx_description
1 polymer ?
#
loop_
_entity_poly.entity_id
_entity_poly.type
_entity_poly.pdbx_seq_one_letter_code
_entity_poly.pdbx_strand_id
1 'polypeptide(L)'
;DEERVKEFNLKKMWRSPNGTIRNILGGTVFRQPIIIKNIPRYVPTWTKPIVIGRHAFGDQYRATDFLIPGPGKLKLIFEPENGSSITKEVYNFKDKGCALSMYNLEESIIGFARACFNYGLNLGWPVYMSTKNTILKAYDGLFKDTFEKVFKSEFAEKFNKKGIIYEHRLID
;
A
#
# COMPACT_ATOMS: atom_id res chain seq x y z
N ASP A 1 -23.40 3.93 -1.08
CA ASP A 1 -23.83 5.15 -1.76
C ASP A 1 -24.57 6.03 -0.75
N GLU A 2 -24.05 7.25 -0.50
CA GLU A 2 -24.60 8.18 0.50
C GLU A 2 -26.00 8.68 0.12
N GLU A 3 -26.29 8.82 -1.17
CA GLU A 3 -27.59 9.24 -1.66
C GLU A 3 -28.66 8.21 -1.28
N ARG A 4 -28.34 6.92 -1.44
CA ARG A 4 -29.25 5.83 -1.07
C ARG A 4 -29.48 5.74 0.45
N VAL A 5 -28.44 6.00 1.24
CA VAL A 5 -28.58 6.05 2.70
C VAL A 5 -29.57 7.13 3.12
N LYS A 6 -29.52 8.31 2.49
CA LYS A 6 -30.46 9.41 2.72
C LYS A 6 -31.86 9.11 2.18
N GLU A 7 -31.95 8.62 0.93
CA GLU A 7 -33.20 8.28 0.27
C GLU A 7 -34.04 7.29 1.09
N PHE A 8 -33.38 6.24 1.60
CA PHE A 8 -34.04 5.17 2.37
C PHE A 8 -33.96 5.34 3.88
N ASN A 9 -33.50 6.50 4.35
CA ASN A 9 -33.36 6.81 5.77
C ASN A 9 -32.64 5.70 6.56
N LEU A 10 -31.55 5.19 6.02
CA LEU A 10 -30.78 4.12 6.62
C LEU A 10 -29.95 4.65 7.81
N LYS A 11 -29.78 3.82 8.82
CA LYS A 11 -29.05 4.21 10.07
C LYS A 11 -27.59 4.59 9.81
N LYS A 12 -26.93 3.97 8.83
CA LYS A 12 -25.55 4.26 8.46
C LYS A 12 -25.20 3.67 7.09
N MET A 13 -24.22 4.25 6.45
CA MET A 13 -23.53 3.65 5.31
C MET A 13 -22.56 2.57 5.78
N TRP A 14 -22.62 1.39 5.17
CA TRP A 14 -21.65 0.34 5.42
C TRP A 14 -20.36 0.62 4.66
N ARG A 15 -19.22 0.20 5.24
CA ARG A 15 -17.94 0.23 4.52
C ARG A 15 -17.99 -0.67 3.31
N SER A 16 -17.21 -0.34 2.27
CA SER A 16 -17.11 -1.17 1.06
C SER A 16 -16.81 -2.62 1.42
N PRO A 17 -17.63 -3.59 0.96
CA PRO A 17 -17.37 -5.02 1.17
C PRO A 17 -15.98 -5.43 0.66
N ASN A 18 -15.57 -4.91 -0.49
CA ASN A 18 -14.25 -5.18 -1.07
C ASN A 18 -13.11 -4.77 -0.13
N GLY A 19 -13.17 -3.55 0.42
CA GLY A 19 -12.17 -3.07 1.38
C GLY A 19 -12.16 -3.88 2.67
N THR A 20 -13.35 -4.23 3.16
CA THR A 20 -13.51 -5.03 4.39
C THR A 20 -12.92 -6.44 4.22
N ILE A 21 -13.28 -7.14 3.14
CA ILE A 21 -12.79 -8.50 2.86
C ILE A 21 -11.27 -8.50 2.67
N ARG A 22 -10.72 -7.57 1.92
CA ARG A 22 -9.26 -7.44 1.73
C ARG A 22 -8.51 -7.27 3.05
N ASN A 23 -9.02 -6.41 3.91
CA ASN A 23 -8.39 -6.17 5.21
C ASN A 23 -8.50 -7.37 6.17
N ILE A 24 -9.60 -8.13 6.12
CA ILE A 24 -9.78 -9.35 6.91
C ILE A 24 -8.81 -10.44 6.43
N LEU A 25 -8.70 -10.62 5.12
CA LEU A 25 -7.83 -11.64 4.53
C LEU A 25 -6.34 -11.29 4.63
N GLY A 26 -5.99 -10.01 4.79
CA GLY A 26 -4.60 -9.55 4.78
C GLY A 26 -3.84 -9.91 3.49
N GLY A 27 -4.58 -10.07 2.39
CA GLY A 27 -4.03 -10.61 1.15
C GLY A 27 -3.40 -9.56 0.25
N THR A 28 -2.78 -10.06 -0.82
CA THR A 28 -2.22 -9.25 -1.91
C THR A 28 -3.07 -9.42 -3.15
N VAL A 29 -3.37 -8.33 -3.84
CA VAL A 29 -4.10 -8.35 -5.09
C VAL A 29 -3.13 -8.18 -6.25
N PHE A 30 -3.04 -9.18 -7.12
CA PHE A 30 -2.27 -9.10 -8.37
C PHE A 30 -3.21 -8.76 -9.53
N ARG A 31 -2.95 -7.62 -10.17
CA ARG A 31 -3.71 -7.16 -11.32
C ARG A 31 -2.98 -7.51 -12.60
N GLN A 32 -3.50 -8.51 -13.30
CA GLN A 32 -2.99 -8.91 -14.61
C GLN A 32 -3.72 -8.13 -15.73
N PRO A 33 -3.04 -7.82 -16.85
CA PRO A 33 -3.70 -7.25 -18.00
C PRO A 33 -4.67 -8.26 -18.62
N ILE A 34 -5.83 -7.78 -19.03
CA ILE A 34 -6.80 -8.55 -19.80
C ILE A 34 -6.60 -8.17 -21.26
N ILE A 35 -6.19 -9.15 -22.11
CA ILE A 35 -5.94 -8.94 -23.53
C ILE A 35 -7.08 -9.56 -24.34
N ILE A 36 -7.76 -8.74 -25.14
CA ILE A 36 -8.83 -9.16 -26.01
C ILE A 36 -8.32 -9.12 -27.46
N LYS A 37 -8.42 -10.22 -28.18
CA LYS A 37 -7.82 -10.40 -29.51
C LYS A 37 -8.23 -9.31 -30.51
N ASN A 38 -9.46 -8.85 -30.46
CA ASN A 38 -10.02 -7.89 -31.43
C ASN A 38 -9.88 -6.42 -31.00
N ILE A 39 -9.32 -6.16 -29.82
CA ILE A 39 -9.12 -4.80 -29.32
C ILE A 39 -7.64 -4.51 -29.29
N PRO A 40 -7.15 -3.52 -30.08
CA PRO A 40 -5.75 -3.17 -30.07
C PRO A 40 -5.33 -2.62 -28.70
N ARG A 41 -4.13 -3.01 -28.27
CA ARG A 41 -3.54 -2.51 -27.04
C ARG A 41 -3.23 -1.03 -27.16
N TYR A 42 -3.34 -0.29 -26.07
CA TYR A 42 -3.00 1.14 -26.03
C TYR A 42 -1.54 1.42 -26.43
N VAL A 43 -0.62 0.55 -26.00
CA VAL A 43 0.80 0.57 -26.43
C VAL A 43 1.08 -0.73 -27.18
N PRO A 44 1.00 -0.75 -28.52
CA PRO A 44 1.12 -1.98 -29.32
C PRO A 44 2.48 -2.69 -29.16
N THR A 45 3.53 -1.93 -28.90
CA THR A 45 4.90 -2.44 -28.74
C THR A 45 5.15 -3.20 -27.43
N TRP A 46 4.28 -3.07 -26.45
CA TRP A 46 4.38 -3.82 -25.20
C TRP A 46 3.87 -5.25 -25.40
N THR A 47 4.80 -6.17 -25.62
CA THR A 47 4.48 -7.58 -25.91
C THR A 47 4.45 -8.47 -24.68
N LYS A 48 5.03 -8.03 -23.57
CA LYS A 48 5.04 -8.77 -22.30
C LYS A 48 4.05 -8.14 -21.30
N PRO A 49 3.36 -8.95 -20.50
CA PRO A 49 2.46 -8.42 -19.47
C PRO A 49 3.23 -7.73 -18.33
N ILE A 50 2.63 -6.68 -17.79
CA ILE A 50 3.07 -6.04 -16.54
C ILE A 50 1.98 -6.32 -15.53
N VAL A 51 2.35 -6.95 -14.40
CA VAL A 51 1.43 -7.27 -13.31
C VAL A 51 1.71 -6.35 -12.15
N ILE A 52 0.66 -5.70 -11.64
CA ILE A 52 0.75 -4.81 -10.49
C ILE A 52 0.31 -5.57 -9.23
N GLY A 53 1.25 -5.79 -8.33
CA GLY A 53 0.97 -6.28 -6.98
C GLY A 53 0.52 -5.12 -6.10
N ARG A 54 -0.63 -5.27 -5.45
CA ARG A 54 -1.20 -4.28 -4.56
C ARG A 54 -1.27 -4.81 -3.14
N HIS A 55 -0.67 -4.08 -2.21
CA HIS A 55 -0.86 -4.30 -0.78
C HIS A 55 -2.31 -3.98 -0.41
N ALA A 56 -2.99 -4.90 0.25
CA ALA A 56 -4.43 -4.81 0.50
C ALA A 56 -4.77 -4.49 1.96
N PHE A 57 -3.82 -4.02 2.74
CA PHE A 57 -3.98 -3.72 4.16
C PHE A 57 -3.45 -2.33 4.51
N GLY A 58 -4.15 -1.64 5.40
CA GLY A 58 -3.71 -0.34 5.91
C GLY A 58 -3.75 0.77 4.86
N ASP A 59 -2.75 1.64 4.91
CA ASP A 59 -2.53 2.77 4.00
C ASP A 59 -3.81 3.63 3.85
N GLN A 60 -4.08 4.11 2.64
CA GLN A 60 -5.26 4.93 2.35
C GLN A 60 -6.60 4.24 2.62
N TYR A 61 -6.66 2.90 2.66
CA TYR A 61 -7.89 2.15 2.90
C TYR A 61 -8.31 2.11 4.37
N ARG A 62 -7.40 2.43 5.28
CA ARG A 62 -7.64 2.58 6.71
C ARG A 62 -7.17 3.93 7.24
N ALA A 63 -7.01 4.89 6.36
CA ALA A 63 -6.66 6.25 6.74
C ALA A 63 -7.76 6.89 7.59
N THR A 64 -7.33 7.78 8.46
CA THR A 64 -8.22 8.71 9.18
C THR A 64 -7.99 10.08 8.58
N ASP A 65 -9.02 10.66 7.98
CA ASP A 65 -8.98 11.97 7.37
C ASP A 65 -10.12 12.87 7.87
N PHE A 66 -9.88 14.16 7.86
CA PHE A 66 -10.87 15.16 8.28
C PHE A 66 -10.54 16.55 7.74
N LEU A 67 -11.56 17.40 7.71
CA LEU A 67 -11.41 18.80 7.34
C LEU A 67 -10.94 19.63 8.54
N ILE A 68 -9.97 20.49 8.32
CA ILE A 68 -9.51 21.49 9.29
C ILE A 68 -10.42 22.70 9.16
N PRO A 69 -11.17 23.08 10.19
CA PRO A 69 -12.19 24.14 10.10
C PRO A 69 -11.61 25.56 10.12
N GLY A 70 -10.36 25.74 10.54
CA GLY A 70 -9.72 27.05 10.68
C GLY A 70 -8.33 26.97 11.30
N PRO A 71 -7.77 28.09 11.77
CA PRO A 71 -6.43 28.14 12.34
C PRO A 71 -6.24 27.20 13.52
N GLY A 72 -5.05 26.56 13.60
CA GLY A 72 -4.72 25.66 14.71
C GLY A 72 -3.56 24.73 14.40
N LYS A 73 -3.09 24.02 15.42
CA LYS A 73 -1.95 23.10 15.32
C LYS A 73 -2.44 21.67 15.17
N LEU A 74 -1.98 21.01 14.10
CA LEU A 74 -2.14 19.58 13.91
C LEU A 74 -0.95 18.86 14.55
N LYS A 75 -1.24 17.86 15.38
CA LYS A 75 -0.23 17.01 16.02
C LYS A 75 -0.57 15.53 15.80
N LEU A 76 0.47 14.72 15.67
CA LEU A 76 0.40 13.27 15.72
C LEU A 76 0.97 12.80 17.05
N ILE A 77 0.21 11.99 17.78
CA ILE A 77 0.61 11.47 19.09
C ILE A 77 0.56 9.95 19.03
N PHE A 78 1.66 9.32 19.44
CA PHE A 78 1.70 7.89 19.71
C PHE A 78 1.89 7.68 21.21
N GLU A 79 0.94 6.97 21.82
CA GLU A 79 0.92 6.64 23.23
C GLU A 79 1.24 5.15 23.39
N PRO A 80 2.48 4.80 23.78
CA PRO A 80 2.84 3.40 24.02
C PRO A 80 2.15 2.91 25.30
N GLU A 81 1.89 1.61 25.39
CA GLU A 81 1.38 1.00 26.65
C GLU A 81 2.32 1.24 27.84
N ASN A 82 3.62 1.29 27.58
CA ASN A 82 4.65 1.60 28.58
C ASN A 82 5.63 2.63 28.02
N GLY A 83 5.98 3.63 28.83
CA GLY A 83 6.93 4.67 28.46
C GLY A 83 6.29 6.02 28.12
N SER A 84 7.09 6.92 27.58
CA SER A 84 6.67 8.29 27.26
C SER A 84 6.03 8.37 25.87
N SER A 85 5.01 9.18 25.72
CA SER A 85 4.36 9.45 24.43
C SER A 85 5.30 10.17 23.47
N ILE A 86 5.17 9.85 22.18
CA ILE A 86 5.87 10.53 21.09
C ILE A 86 4.91 11.51 20.43
N THR A 87 5.24 12.79 20.48
CA THR A 87 4.43 13.85 19.86
C THR A 87 5.21 14.50 18.71
N LYS A 88 4.57 14.60 17.55
CA LYS A 88 5.09 15.31 16.37
C LYS A 88 4.12 16.40 15.97
N GLU A 89 4.57 17.65 15.90
CA GLU A 89 3.81 18.71 15.25
C GLU A 89 3.89 18.50 13.74
N VAL A 90 2.72 18.36 13.10
CA VAL A 90 2.62 18.14 11.66
C VAL A 90 2.59 19.47 10.92
N TYR A 91 1.68 20.35 11.33
CA TYR A 91 1.53 21.68 10.73
C TYR A 91 0.77 22.65 11.64
N ASN A 92 1.05 23.94 11.46
CA ASN A 92 0.32 25.02 12.12
C ASN A 92 -0.52 25.78 11.08
N PHE A 93 -1.78 25.39 10.97
CA PHE A 93 -2.74 25.94 10.01
C PHE A 93 -3.03 27.43 10.30
N LYS A 94 -3.05 28.24 9.26
CA LYS A 94 -3.45 29.65 9.32
C LYS A 94 -4.90 29.86 8.89
N ASP A 95 -5.46 28.87 8.18
CA ASP A 95 -6.83 28.86 7.67
C ASP A 95 -7.31 27.41 7.52
N LYS A 96 -8.46 27.23 6.86
CA LYS A 96 -9.06 25.93 6.56
C LYS A 96 -8.12 25.05 5.74
N GLY A 97 -8.27 23.74 5.91
CA GLY A 97 -7.49 22.76 5.17
C GLY A 97 -8.02 21.35 5.34
N CYS A 98 -7.18 20.38 5.11
CA CYS A 98 -7.48 18.98 5.36
C CYS A 98 -6.26 18.27 5.93
N ALA A 99 -6.49 17.17 6.60
CA ALA A 99 -5.44 16.32 7.16
C ALA A 99 -5.78 14.85 6.98
N LEU A 100 -4.73 14.02 6.89
CA LEU A 100 -4.85 12.58 6.76
C LEU A 100 -3.72 11.90 7.53
N SER A 101 -4.04 10.80 8.22
CA SER A 101 -3.07 9.89 8.83
C SER A 101 -3.27 8.48 8.31
N MET A 102 -2.16 7.78 8.03
CA MET A 102 -2.12 6.40 7.58
C MET A 102 -1.20 5.60 8.50
N TYR A 103 -1.38 4.29 8.49
CA TYR A 103 -0.49 3.35 9.18
C TYR A 103 -0.36 2.03 8.40
N ASN A 104 0.67 1.28 8.72
CA ASN A 104 0.80 -0.12 8.31
C ASN A 104 1.50 -0.94 9.40
N LEU A 105 1.51 -2.26 9.25
CA LEU A 105 2.11 -3.21 10.18
C LEU A 105 3.25 -3.95 9.51
N GLU A 106 4.37 -4.15 10.22
CA GLU A 106 5.52 -4.89 9.69
C GLU A 106 5.14 -6.31 9.26
N GLU A 107 4.31 -7.01 10.04
CA GLU A 107 3.81 -8.34 9.70
C GLU A 107 3.05 -8.36 8.37
N SER A 108 2.19 -7.35 8.13
CA SER A 108 1.45 -7.22 6.88
C SER A 108 2.37 -6.95 5.70
N ILE A 109 3.42 -6.15 5.90
CA ILE A 109 4.43 -5.88 4.87
C ILE A 109 5.23 -7.15 4.55
N ILE A 110 5.60 -7.96 5.56
CA ILE A 110 6.26 -9.26 5.36
C ILE A 110 5.38 -10.19 4.51
N GLY A 111 4.09 -10.28 4.84
CA GLY A 111 3.13 -11.06 4.06
C GLY A 111 3.03 -10.60 2.61
N PHE A 112 3.01 -9.30 2.38
CA PHE A 112 3.01 -8.71 1.05
C PHE A 112 4.29 -9.03 0.27
N ALA A 113 5.46 -8.92 0.90
CA ALA A 113 6.73 -9.26 0.29
C ALA A 113 6.77 -10.73 -0.15
N ARG A 114 6.39 -11.64 0.75
CA ARG A 114 6.32 -13.08 0.46
C ARG A 114 5.37 -13.40 -0.70
N ALA A 115 4.21 -12.76 -0.73
CA ALA A 115 3.24 -12.93 -1.81
C ALA A 115 3.83 -12.49 -3.16
N CYS A 116 4.48 -11.32 -3.22
CA CYS A 116 5.10 -10.80 -4.43
C CYS A 116 6.24 -11.69 -4.92
N PHE A 117 7.13 -12.13 -4.03
CA PHE A 117 8.26 -12.98 -4.40
C PHE A 117 7.80 -14.38 -4.86
N ASN A 118 6.84 -14.99 -4.18
CA ASN A 118 6.26 -16.26 -4.63
C ASN A 118 5.58 -16.13 -6.00
N TYR A 119 4.88 -15.03 -6.23
CA TYR A 119 4.23 -14.78 -7.52
C TYR A 119 5.28 -14.65 -8.64
N GLY A 120 6.34 -13.87 -8.43
CA GLY A 120 7.46 -13.75 -9.38
C GLY A 120 8.14 -15.10 -9.64
N LEU A 121 8.42 -15.87 -8.58
CA LEU A 121 8.99 -17.22 -8.71
C LEU A 121 8.11 -18.17 -9.52
N ASN A 122 6.80 -18.18 -9.26
CA ASN A 122 5.88 -19.07 -9.95
C ASN A 122 5.84 -18.77 -11.47
N LEU A 123 5.90 -17.51 -11.84
CA LEU A 123 5.89 -17.08 -13.24
C LEU A 123 7.30 -17.06 -13.89
N GLY A 124 8.36 -17.12 -13.10
CA GLY A 124 9.72 -16.91 -13.59
C GLY A 124 9.98 -15.46 -14.03
N TRP A 125 9.36 -14.50 -13.37
CA TRP A 125 9.42 -13.07 -13.73
C TRP A 125 10.17 -12.26 -12.67
N PRO A 126 10.87 -11.18 -13.10
CA PRO A 126 11.49 -10.27 -12.15
C PRO A 126 10.45 -9.56 -11.30
N VAL A 127 10.87 -9.16 -10.11
CA VAL A 127 10.04 -8.40 -9.17
C VAL A 127 10.68 -7.04 -8.93
N TYR A 128 9.92 -5.99 -9.15
CA TYR A 128 10.32 -4.61 -8.86
C TYR A 128 9.42 -4.05 -7.77
N MET A 129 10.03 -3.51 -6.74
CA MET A 129 9.33 -2.74 -5.71
C MET A 129 9.61 -1.26 -5.90
N SER A 130 8.58 -0.43 -5.88
CA SER A 130 8.74 1.02 -5.97
C SER A 130 8.25 1.71 -4.71
N THR A 131 9.04 2.67 -4.22
CA THR A 131 8.69 3.52 -3.08
C THR A 131 9.18 4.95 -3.31
N LYS A 132 8.73 5.87 -2.45
CA LYS A 132 9.30 7.22 -2.35
C LYS A 132 10.04 7.39 -1.02
N ASN A 133 10.89 6.43 -0.66
CA ASN A 133 11.62 6.42 0.60
C ASN A 133 12.61 7.59 0.78
N THR A 134 12.95 8.30 -0.28
CA THR A 134 13.74 9.54 -0.21
C THR A 134 12.99 10.69 0.47
N ILE A 135 11.67 10.66 0.42
CA ILE A 135 10.75 11.62 1.08
C ILE A 135 10.10 10.98 2.30
N LEU A 136 9.43 9.84 2.13
CA LEU A 136 8.76 9.10 3.21
C LEU A 136 9.76 8.14 3.88
N LYS A 137 10.79 8.70 4.51
CA LYS A 137 11.97 7.95 5.00
C LYS A 137 11.62 6.84 6.00
N ALA A 138 10.65 7.08 6.88
CA ALA A 138 10.22 6.09 7.86
C ALA A 138 9.17 5.13 7.28
N TYR A 139 8.13 5.65 6.66
CA TYR A 139 7.01 4.85 6.17
C TYR A 139 7.42 3.94 5.00
N ASP A 140 7.85 4.53 3.90
CA ASP A 140 8.32 3.78 2.74
C ASP A 140 9.65 3.09 2.99
N GLY A 141 10.48 3.64 3.90
CA GLY A 141 11.71 3.00 4.36
C GLY A 141 11.45 1.64 5.01
N LEU A 142 10.44 1.54 5.87
CA LEU A 142 10.04 0.27 6.49
C LEU A 142 9.63 -0.77 5.43
N PHE A 143 8.87 -0.38 4.43
CA PHE A 143 8.50 -1.26 3.31
C PHE A 143 9.73 -1.76 2.55
N LYS A 144 10.60 -0.84 2.14
CA LYS A 144 11.84 -1.16 1.42
C LYS A 144 12.72 -2.12 2.20
N ASP A 145 13.00 -1.81 3.46
CA ASP A 145 13.93 -2.58 4.29
C ASP A 145 13.35 -3.97 4.65
N THR A 146 12.03 -4.04 4.86
CA THR A 146 11.33 -5.31 5.10
C THR A 146 11.34 -6.21 3.85
N PHE A 147 11.07 -5.66 2.66
CA PHE A 147 11.17 -6.42 1.41
C PHE A 147 12.58 -6.94 1.18
N GLU A 148 13.60 -6.10 1.39
CA GLU A 148 15.01 -6.50 1.24
C GLU A 148 15.39 -7.61 2.23
N LYS A 149 14.97 -7.50 3.50
CA LYS A 149 15.19 -8.51 4.54
C LYS A 149 14.57 -9.85 4.16
N VAL A 150 13.29 -9.85 3.77
CA VAL A 150 12.58 -11.07 3.35
C VAL A 150 13.22 -11.68 2.10
N PHE A 151 13.59 -10.85 1.13
CA PHE A 151 14.28 -11.33 -0.07
C PHE A 151 15.58 -12.04 0.27
N LYS A 152 16.46 -11.40 1.03
CA LYS A 152 17.77 -11.95 1.40
C LYS A 152 17.66 -13.25 2.19
N SER A 153 16.69 -13.33 3.12
CA SER A 153 16.55 -14.49 4.02
C SER A 153 15.81 -15.68 3.41
N GLU A 154 14.86 -15.46 2.50
CA GLU A 154 13.94 -16.51 2.07
C GLU A 154 13.94 -16.78 0.55
N PHE A 155 14.36 -15.82 -0.27
CA PHE A 155 14.14 -15.88 -1.72
C PHE A 155 15.39 -15.74 -2.59
N ALA A 156 16.48 -15.15 -2.10
CA ALA A 156 17.65 -14.84 -2.91
C ALA A 156 18.19 -16.06 -3.68
N GLU A 157 18.39 -17.20 -3.00
CA GLU A 157 18.85 -18.41 -3.66
C GLU A 157 17.88 -18.94 -4.73
N LYS A 158 16.57 -18.88 -4.44
CA LYS A 158 15.52 -19.34 -5.36
C LYS A 158 15.47 -18.49 -6.62
N PHE A 159 15.62 -17.17 -6.46
CA PHE A 159 15.69 -16.21 -7.56
C PHE A 159 16.93 -16.45 -8.41
N ASN A 160 18.10 -16.60 -7.78
CA ASN A 160 19.34 -16.89 -8.48
C ASN A 160 19.27 -18.21 -9.29
N LYS A 161 18.72 -19.27 -8.71
CA LYS A 161 18.53 -20.56 -9.41
C LYS A 161 17.62 -20.45 -10.64
N LYS A 162 16.68 -19.50 -10.65
CA LYS A 162 15.78 -19.25 -11.80
C LYS A 162 16.28 -18.15 -12.74
N GLY A 163 17.39 -17.50 -12.45
CA GLY A 163 17.92 -16.40 -13.25
C GLY A 163 17.02 -15.18 -13.30
N ILE A 164 16.21 -14.94 -12.25
CA ILE A 164 15.34 -13.77 -12.11
C ILE A 164 15.84 -12.83 -11.04
N ILE A 165 15.48 -11.57 -11.13
CA ILE A 165 15.99 -10.51 -10.27
C ILE A 165 14.88 -9.91 -9.39
N TYR A 166 15.29 -9.37 -8.25
CA TYR A 166 14.54 -8.41 -7.47
C TYR A 166 15.30 -7.10 -7.39
N GLU A 167 14.62 -5.99 -7.61
CA GLU A 167 15.18 -4.66 -7.46
C GLU A 167 14.18 -3.71 -6.79
N HIS A 168 14.71 -2.83 -5.95
CA HIS A 168 13.98 -1.66 -5.47
C HIS A 168 14.30 -0.46 -6.36
N ARG A 169 13.27 0.29 -6.74
CA ARG A 169 13.36 1.52 -7.55
C ARG A 169 12.58 2.65 -6.88
N LEU A 170 13.01 3.88 -7.09
CA LEU A 170 12.18 5.03 -6.77
C LEU A 170 10.99 5.08 -7.73
N ILE A 171 9.84 5.56 -7.23
CA ILE A 171 8.60 5.54 -8.03
C ILE A 171 8.62 6.54 -9.21
N ASP A 172 9.45 7.56 -9.16
CA ASP A 172 9.63 8.61 -10.18
C ASP A 172 10.87 8.41 -11.12
#